data_d61878917a591a1e21423db07261be95
#
_entry.id   d61878917a591a1e21423db07261be95
#
_cell.length_a   1.000
_cell.length_b   1.000
_cell.length_c   1.000
_cell.angle_alpha   90.00
_cell.angle_beta   90.00
_cell.angle_gamma   90.00
#
_symmetry.space_group_name_H-M   'P 1'
#
loop_
_entity.id
_entity.type
_entity.pdbx_description
1 polymer ?
#
loop_
_entity_poly.entity_id
_entity_poly.type
_entity_poly.pdbx_seq_one_letter_code
_entity_poly.pdbx_strand_id
1 'polypeptide(L)'
;MKLDKWQQEVLDIKTNMCICAGRQLGKSTIISQKAGEAGIKKKKSIMIIASTERQALLLFEKVLSYIHLNHRKQIKTGKDRPTKHELKLKNGTIIRCLPTGDSGYGIRGYTIDELYADEAAFIPEEVWAAVTPMLATTGGTINLLSTPFGINNYFHRCFKDPKFSSFHISTEEVASKRSEPQKGNMLDFLKDEKNRMTKLQYQQEYQGLFVGGIKRLFPDNLIDQACVILDYQPVGDRFQGIDIARMGGDEIVLLSLDRLSKERLMMFDLTIPDPQTLTDTARLIIHKDKEINHKKIFMDDGGMGVGVFDMLMEDPQTKRKTVGINNAKRSIDQVEGKDTPRKKVPLKEDLYNNLVNLMECDLIKLFDDEQIKQSLRSIQYDFGDGGNLKIYGNYSHIAEALIRAAWCMKNKSLNIFARSF
;
A
#
# COMPACT_ATOMS: atom_id res chain seq x y z
N MET A 1 13.78 20.45 16.57
CA MET A 1 14.39 19.97 15.30
C MET A 1 14.45 21.17 14.36
N LYS A 2 15.59 21.45 13.74
CA LYS A 2 15.70 22.55 12.78
C LYS A 2 15.03 22.12 11.48
N LEU A 3 14.09 22.93 10.98
CA LEU A 3 13.39 22.65 9.72
C LEU A 3 14.32 22.85 8.53
N ASP A 4 14.20 22.01 7.51
CA ASP A 4 14.82 22.21 6.21
C ASP A 4 14.20 23.45 5.54
N LYS A 5 14.94 24.10 4.62
CA LYS A 5 14.48 25.33 3.97
C LYS A 5 13.13 25.16 3.26
N TRP A 6 12.95 24.07 2.52
CA TRP A 6 11.69 23.77 1.85
C TRP A 6 10.50 23.59 2.82
N GLN A 7 10.77 23.06 4.04
CA GLN A 7 9.75 22.90 5.06
C GLN A 7 9.27 24.25 5.60
N GLN A 8 10.19 25.22 5.74
CA GLN A 8 9.84 26.58 6.12
C GLN A 8 8.98 27.26 5.06
N GLU A 9 9.38 27.15 3.78
CA GLU A 9 8.62 27.67 2.65
C GLU A 9 7.21 27.09 2.58
N VAL A 10 7.04 25.78 2.80
CA VAL A 10 5.73 25.09 2.83
C VAL A 10 4.80 25.65 3.91
N LEU A 11 5.31 26.02 5.09
CA LEU A 11 4.49 26.60 6.17
C LEU A 11 3.87 27.95 5.78
N ASP A 12 4.56 28.74 4.95
CA ASP A 12 4.12 30.08 4.57
C ASP A 12 3.09 30.10 3.43
N ILE A 13 2.94 29.00 2.68
CA ILE A 13 1.97 28.90 1.57
C ILE A 13 0.54 28.97 2.09
N LYS A 14 -0.28 29.82 1.47
CA LYS A 14 -1.70 30.03 1.81
C LYS A 14 -2.64 29.64 0.67
N THR A 15 -2.10 29.24 -0.47
CA THR A 15 -2.82 28.83 -1.67
C THR A 15 -2.85 27.29 -1.76
N ASN A 16 -3.47 26.76 -2.81
CA ASN A 16 -3.35 25.35 -3.15
C ASN A 16 -1.87 24.96 -3.27
N MET A 17 -1.54 23.77 -2.76
CA MET A 17 -0.15 23.31 -2.70
C MET A 17 -0.03 21.86 -3.14
N CYS A 18 1.05 21.54 -3.85
CA CYS A 18 1.37 20.20 -4.28
C CYS A 18 2.85 19.90 -4.00
N ILE A 19 3.11 18.95 -3.09
CA ILE A 19 4.46 18.53 -2.71
C ILE A 19 4.77 17.17 -3.32
N CYS A 20 5.56 17.17 -4.39
CA CYS A 20 6.15 15.97 -4.98
C CYS A 20 7.55 15.78 -4.41
N ALA A 21 7.74 14.79 -3.57
CA ALA A 21 8.99 14.66 -2.83
C ALA A 21 9.37 13.21 -2.60
N GLY A 22 10.69 12.95 -2.61
CA GLY A 22 11.24 11.64 -2.26
C GLY A 22 10.89 11.18 -0.84
N ARG A 23 11.25 9.95 -0.53
CA ARG A 23 10.97 9.33 0.79
C ARG A 23 11.80 9.91 1.92
N GLN A 24 11.31 9.75 3.16
CA GLN A 24 12.01 10.04 4.42
C GLN A 24 12.44 11.51 4.60
N LEU A 25 11.75 12.44 3.96
CA LEU A 25 12.02 13.88 4.06
C LEU A 25 11.22 14.60 5.15
N GLY A 26 10.31 13.89 5.83
CA GLY A 26 9.44 14.48 6.83
C GLY A 26 8.23 15.23 6.25
N LYS A 27 7.76 14.84 5.06
CA LYS A 27 6.54 15.38 4.42
C LYS A 27 5.37 15.45 5.38
N SER A 28 4.94 14.29 5.91
CA SER A 28 3.80 14.21 6.82
C SER A 28 4.02 14.99 8.10
N THR A 29 5.28 15.15 8.58
CA THR A 29 5.59 15.93 9.78
C THR A 29 5.35 17.42 9.54
N ILE A 30 5.84 17.99 8.46
CA ILE A 30 5.65 19.41 8.18
C ILE A 30 4.20 19.75 7.88
N ILE A 31 3.49 18.86 7.19
CA ILE A 31 2.06 19.03 6.89
C ILE A 31 1.22 18.92 8.19
N SER A 32 1.59 18.04 9.13
CA SER A 32 0.91 17.97 10.41
C SER A 32 1.07 19.27 11.22
N GLN A 33 2.24 19.88 11.19
CA GLN A 33 2.46 21.21 11.76
C GLN A 33 1.59 22.27 11.07
N LYS A 34 1.61 22.32 9.73
CA LYS A 34 0.84 23.27 8.93
C LYS A 34 -0.66 23.18 9.23
N ALA A 35 -1.23 21.97 9.21
CA ALA A 35 -2.64 21.73 9.51
C ALA A 35 -2.98 22.12 10.97
N GLY A 36 -2.11 21.79 11.91
CA GLY A 36 -2.25 22.16 13.31
C GLY A 36 -2.26 23.68 13.51
N GLU A 37 -1.30 24.40 12.94
CA GLU A 37 -1.23 25.85 13.03
C GLU A 37 -2.41 26.55 12.35
N ALA A 38 -2.84 26.05 11.19
CA ALA A 38 -4.01 26.58 10.50
C ALA A 38 -5.26 26.49 11.39
N GLY A 39 -5.47 25.35 12.04
CA GLY A 39 -6.59 25.12 12.93
C GLY A 39 -6.52 25.96 14.23
N ILE A 40 -5.33 26.27 14.74
CA ILE A 40 -5.15 27.09 15.93
C ILE A 40 -5.37 28.57 15.63
N LYS A 41 -4.83 29.08 14.52
CA LYS A 41 -4.85 30.51 14.16
C LYS A 41 -6.26 31.03 13.88
N LYS A 42 -7.11 30.24 13.24
CA LYS A 42 -8.48 30.65 12.86
C LYS A 42 -9.41 29.43 12.91
N LYS A 43 -10.68 29.66 13.29
CA LYS A 43 -11.71 28.62 13.19
C LYS A 43 -11.78 28.08 11.77
N LYS A 44 -11.60 26.76 11.61
CA LYS A 44 -11.61 26.06 10.33
C LYS A 44 -12.22 24.66 10.44
N SER A 45 -12.79 24.21 9.34
CA SER A 45 -13.10 22.80 9.10
C SER A 45 -11.99 22.20 8.23
N ILE A 46 -11.20 21.31 8.80
CA ILE A 46 -10.03 20.71 8.14
C ILE A 46 -10.31 19.23 7.95
N MET A 47 -10.05 18.73 6.74
CA MET A 47 -10.17 17.30 6.41
C MET A 47 -8.82 16.73 6.02
N ILE A 48 -8.53 15.55 6.57
CA ILE A 48 -7.34 14.74 6.26
C ILE A 48 -7.81 13.48 5.57
N ILE A 49 -7.23 13.18 4.42
CA ILE A 49 -7.45 11.96 3.66
C ILE A 49 -6.11 11.33 3.25
N ALA A 50 -6.12 10.06 2.95
CA ALA A 50 -5.01 9.35 2.32
C ALA A 50 -5.53 8.18 1.51
N SER A 51 -4.65 7.50 0.79
CA SER A 51 -4.99 6.31 0.00
C SER A 51 -5.57 5.17 0.85
N THR A 52 -5.19 5.08 2.14
CA THR A 52 -5.76 4.12 3.11
C THR A 52 -6.18 4.82 4.40
N GLU A 53 -7.15 4.25 5.13
CA GLU A 53 -7.56 4.74 6.44
C GLU A 53 -6.36 4.83 7.41
N ARG A 54 -5.51 3.81 7.44
CA ARG A 54 -4.34 3.75 8.31
C ARG A 54 -3.39 4.93 8.06
N GLN A 55 -3.10 5.24 6.81
CA GLN A 55 -2.23 6.38 6.46
C GLN A 55 -2.87 7.72 6.85
N ALA A 56 -4.17 7.87 6.62
CA ALA A 56 -4.89 9.06 7.03
C ALA A 56 -4.86 9.23 8.55
N LEU A 57 -5.05 8.15 9.31
CA LEU A 57 -4.94 8.14 10.77
C LEU A 57 -3.53 8.51 11.25
N LEU A 58 -2.49 7.96 10.62
CA LEU A 58 -1.10 8.30 10.97
C LEU A 58 -0.81 9.79 10.79
N LEU A 59 -1.33 10.42 9.73
CA LEU A 59 -1.19 11.88 9.56
C LEU A 59 -2.00 12.63 10.62
N PHE A 60 -3.23 12.19 10.90
CA PHE A 60 -4.09 12.78 11.92
C PHE A 60 -3.46 12.71 13.32
N GLU A 61 -2.89 11.57 13.69
CA GLU A 61 -2.16 11.40 14.96
C GLU A 61 -0.97 12.34 15.07
N LYS A 62 -0.24 12.58 14.00
CA LYS A 62 0.84 13.59 13.97
C LYS A 62 0.30 15.00 14.19
N VAL A 63 -0.84 15.34 13.59
CA VAL A 63 -1.51 16.65 13.83
C VAL A 63 -1.94 16.78 15.29
N LEU A 64 -2.58 15.75 15.83
CA LEU A 64 -2.99 15.71 17.24
C LEU A 64 -1.77 15.85 18.17
N SER A 65 -0.69 15.12 17.89
CA SER A 65 0.55 15.17 18.66
C SER A 65 1.18 16.55 18.59
N TYR A 66 1.24 17.17 17.42
CA TYR A 66 1.75 18.54 17.27
C TYR A 66 0.95 19.54 18.13
N ILE A 67 -0.38 19.50 18.04
CA ILE A 67 -1.25 20.40 18.82
C ILE A 67 -1.14 20.08 20.32
N HIS A 68 -1.05 18.82 20.70
CA HIS A 68 -0.89 18.43 22.11
C HIS A 68 0.42 18.93 22.72
N LEU A 69 1.52 18.86 21.97
CA LEU A 69 2.84 19.30 22.45
C LEU A 69 2.94 20.82 22.53
N ASN A 70 2.38 21.56 21.56
CA ASN A 70 2.60 23.00 21.44
C ASN A 70 1.40 23.84 21.90
N HIS A 71 0.18 23.30 21.85
CA HIS A 71 -1.09 24.01 22.03
C HIS A 71 -2.12 23.23 22.85
N ARG A 72 -1.70 22.39 23.78
CA ARG A 72 -2.56 21.50 24.58
C ARG A 72 -3.80 22.17 25.15
N LYS A 73 -3.66 23.43 25.60
CA LYS A 73 -4.78 24.20 26.17
C LYS A 73 -5.92 24.50 25.21
N GLN A 74 -5.68 24.36 23.88
CA GLN A 74 -6.68 24.56 22.83
C GLN A 74 -7.53 23.33 22.56
N ILE A 75 -7.08 22.15 22.97
CA ILE A 75 -7.83 20.91 22.79
C ILE A 75 -9.05 20.89 23.70
N LYS A 76 -10.22 20.60 23.16
CA LYS A 76 -11.43 20.37 23.95
C LYS A 76 -11.34 19.05 24.71
N THR A 77 -12.00 19.03 25.88
CA THR A 77 -12.03 17.90 26.82
C THR A 77 -13.47 17.46 27.10
N GLY A 78 -13.67 16.49 27.94
CA GLY A 78 -15.01 15.98 28.30
C GLY A 78 -15.70 15.26 27.13
N LYS A 79 -16.92 15.67 26.81
CA LYS A 79 -17.71 15.10 25.71
C LYS A 79 -17.10 15.35 24.32
N ASP A 80 -16.37 16.47 24.18
CA ASP A 80 -15.71 16.88 22.94
C ASP A 80 -14.23 16.49 22.89
N ARG A 81 -13.77 15.54 23.71
CA ARG A 81 -12.39 15.02 23.68
C ARG A 81 -12.04 14.45 22.30
N PRO A 82 -10.77 14.44 21.92
CA PRO A 82 -10.33 13.82 20.67
C PRO A 82 -10.81 12.37 20.56
N THR A 83 -11.26 12.02 19.38
CA THR A 83 -11.59 10.63 19.00
C THR A 83 -10.56 10.11 17.97
N LYS A 84 -10.72 8.88 17.53
CA LYS A 84 -9.89 8.29 16.47
C LYS A 84 -9.90 9.11 15.16
N HIS A 85 -11.03 9.79 14.87
CA HIS A 85 -11.27 10.45 13.58
C HIS A 85 -11.57 11.95 13.67
N GLU A 86 -11.70 12.50 14.86
CA GLU A 86 -12.09 13.90 15.01
C GLU A 86 -11.39 14.57 16.19
N LEU A 87 -10.87 15.76 15.96
CA LEU A 87 -10.29 16.66 16.94
C LEU A 87 -11.04 17.99 16.91
N LYS A 88 -11.57 18.41 18.06
CA LYS A 88 -12.23 19.71 18.24
C LYS A 88 -11.35 20.64 19.08
N LEU A 89 -11.19 21.87 18.61
CA LEU A 89 -10.46 22.91 19.32
C LEU A 89 -11.43 23.93 19.96
N LYS A 90 -10.96 24.64 21.00
CA LYS A 90 -11.76 25.62 21.71
C LYS A 90 -12.20 26.81 20.87
N ASN A 91 -11.41 27.18 19.83
CA ASN A 91 -11.78 28.23 18.90
C ASN A 91 -12.89 27.81 17.88
N GLY A 92 -13.40 26.57 18.01
CA GLY A 92 -14.42 26.01 17.14
C GLY A 92 -13.89 25.32 15.88
N THR A 93 -12.57 25.18 15.71
CA THR A 93 -11.98 24.36 14.66
C THR A 93 -12.32 22.90 14.84
N ILE A 94 -12.58 22.21 13.74
CA ILE A 94 -12.76 20.77 13.70
C ILE A 94 -11.81 20.19 12.65
N ILE A 95 -10.96 19.26 13.07
CA ILE A 95 -10.06 18.52 12.19
C ILE A 95 -10.59 17.09 12.14
N ARG A 96 -10.89 16.60 10.93
CA ARG A 96 -11.41 15.25 10.68
C ARG A 96 -10.45 14.44 9.83
N CYS A 97 -10.36 13.16 10.18
CA CYS A 97 -9.71 12.16 9.39
C CYS A 97 -10.77 11.12 9.03
N LEU A 98 -11.12 11.04 7.77
CA LEU A 98 -12.16 10.14 7.31
C LEU A 98 -11.59 9.15 6.29
N PRO A 99 -11.95 7.86 6.39
CA PRO A 99 -11.64 6.90 5.36
C PRO A 99 -12.34 7.31 4.06
N THR A 100 -11.61 7.31 2.97
CA THR A 100 -12.16 7.73 1.67
C THR A 100 -13.06 6.66 1.06
N GLY A 101 -12.85 5.39 1.43
CA GLY A 101 -13.40 4.27 0.67
C GLY A 101 -13.00 4.34 -0.81
N ASP A 102 -13.57 3.50 -1.62
CA ASP A 102 -13.22 3.40 -3.04
C ASP A 102 -13.75 4.58 -3.87
N SER A 103 -14.89 5.12 -3.47
CA SER A 103 -15.62 6.15 -4.23
C SER A 103 -15.76 7.49 -3.52
N GLY A 104 -15.27 7.61 -2.28
CA GLY A 104 -15.49 8.81 -1.46
C GLY A 104 -16.96 9.05 -1.06
N TYR A 105 -17.88 8.09 -1.24
CA TYR A 105 -19.29 8.25 -0.89
C TYR A 105 -19.51 8.59 0.58
N GLY A 106 -18.77 7.92 1.48
CA GLY A 106 -18.90 8.09 2.93
C GLY A 106 -18.45 9.45 3.47
N ILE A 107 -17.74 10.24 2.66
CA ILE A 107 -17.22 11.55 3.09
C ILE A 107 -17.96 12.73 2.44
N ARG A 108 -18.94 12.50 1.60
CA ARG A 108 -19.75 13.56 0.99
C ARG A 108 -20.58 14.32 2.02
N GLY A 109 -20.90 15.59 1.73
CA GLY A 109 -21.79 16.42 2.56
C GLY A 109 -21.09 17.29 3.60
N TYR A 110 -19.77 17.23 3.71
CA TYR A 110 -19.02 18.17 4.53
C TYR A 110 -18.71 19.45 3.74
N THR A 111 -18.64 20.57 4.47
CA THR A 111 -18.06 21.82 3.98
C THR A 111 -16.73 22.02 4.70
N ILE A 112 -15.65 22.19 3.97
CA ILE A 112 -14.30 22.27 4.51
C ILE A 112 -13.56 23.52 4.02
N ASP A 113 -12.67 24.03 4.86
CA ASP A 113 -11.80 25.16 4.54
C ASP A 113 -10.44 24.69 4.00
N GLU A 114 -9.96 23.55 4.47
CA GLU A 114 -8.68 23.00 4.04
C GLU A 114 -8.73 21.47 3.92
N LEU A 115 -8.23 20.97 2.80
CA LEU A 115 -8.00 19.55 2.55
C LEU A 115 -6.51 19.25 2.62
N TYR A 116 -6.14 18.20 3.35
CA TYR A 116 -4.79 17.63 3.36
C TYR A 116 -4.86 16.18 2.92
N ALA A 117 -4.15 15.87 1.84
CA ALA A 117 -4.12 14.53 1.27
C ALA A 117 -2.70 13.97 1.27
N ASP A 118 -2.47 12.92 2.08
CA ASP A 118 -1.20 12.18 2.08
C ASP A 118 -1.24 11.06 1.04
N GLU A 119 -0.09 10.77 0.44
CA GLU A 119 0.07 9.83 -0.66
C GLU A 119 -0.95 10.07 -1.79
N ALA A 120 -1.15 11.36 -2.14
CA ALA A 120 -2.16 11.83 -3.07
C ALA A 120 -2.08 11.22 -4.48
N ALA A 121 -0.88 10.77 -4.91
CA ALA A 121 -0.70 10.11 -6.20
C ALA A 121 -1.40 8.74 -6.29
N PHE A 122 -1.75 8.15 -5.14
CA PHE A 122 -2.37 6.83 -5.03
C PHE A 122 -3.87 6.89 -4.72
N ILE A 123 -4.44 8.08 -4.51
CA ILE A 123 -5.88 8.26 -4.25
C ILE A 123 -6.65 8.15 -5.57
N PRO A 124 -7.71 7.31 -5.63
CA PRO A 124 -8.54 7.15 -6.82
C PRO A 124 -9.18 8.46 -7.33
N GLU A 125 -9.44 8.53 -8.63
CA GLU A 125 -10.05 9.72 -9.26
C GLU A 125 -11.46 10.01 -8.72
N GLU A 126 -12.24 8.99 -8.42
CA GLU A 126 -13.61 9.07 -7.88
C GLU A 126 -13.63 9.78 -6.53
N VAL A 127 -12.60 9.55 -5.70
CA VAL A 127 -12.45 10.24 -4.41
C VAL A 127 -12.26 11.75 -4.61
N TRP A 128 -11.45 12.14 -5.59
CA TRP A 128 -11.25 13.56 -5.91
C TRP A 128 -12.55 14.22 -6.37
N ALA A 129 -13.36 13.55 -7.20
CA ALA A 129 -14.68 14.01 -7.62
C ALA A 129 -15.66 14.18 -6.43
N ALA A 130 -15.49 13.40 -5.36
CA ALA A 130 -16.31 13.52 -4.15
C ALA A 130 -15.83 14.63 -3.20
N VAL A 131 -14.52 14.84 -3.07
CA VAL A 131 -13.93 15.72 -2.05
C VAL A 131 -13.76 17.16 -2.50
N THR A 132 -13.37 17.40 -3.77
CA THR A 132 -13.11 18.76 -4.26
C THR A 132 -14.33 19.70 -4.16
N PRO A 133 -15.58 19.25 -4.40
CA PRO A 133 -16.76 20.12 -4.25
C PRO A 133 -16.98 20.63 -2.82
N MET A 134 -16.46 19.95 -1.80
CA MET A 134 -16.61 20.38 -0.39
C MET A 134 -15.91 21.71 -0.07
N LEU A 135 -14.98 22.13 -0.93
CA LEU A 135 -14.24 23.40 -0.82
C LEU A 135 -14.92 24.55 -1.57
N ALA A 136 -15.95 24.26 -2.40
CA ALA A 136 -16.50 25.24 -3.32
C ALA A 136 -17.12 26.46 -2.63
N THR A 137 -17.81 26.27 -1.51
CA THR A 137 -18.49 27.37 -0.78
C THR A 137 -17.57 28.19 0.11
N THR A 138 -16.46 27.62 0.53
CA THR A 138 -15.48 28.28 1.40
C THR A 138 -14.36 28.96 0.63
N GLY A 139 -14.21 28.61 -0.66
CA GLY A 139 -13.00 28.95 -1.42
C GLY A 139 -11.75 28.33 -0.79
N GLY A 140 -11.91 27.16 -0.16
CA GLY A 140 -10.88 26.51 0.62
C GLY A 140 -9.70 26.02 -0.21
N THR A 141 -8.65 25.53 0.47
CA THR A 141 -7.38 25.14 -0.17
C THR A 141 -7.15 23.63 -0.14
N ILE A 142 -6.47 23.15 -1.17
CA ILE A 142 -6.06 21.75 -1.34
C ILE A 142 -4.55 21.65 -1.12
N ASN A 143 -4.13 20.80 -0.18
CA ASN A 143 -2.73 20.53 0.13
C ASN A 143 -2.42 19.06 -0.15
N LEU A 144 -1.71 18.80 -1.24
CA LEU A 144 -1.37 17.46 -1.71
C LEU A 144 0.09 17.13 -1.39
N LEU A 145 0.35 15.93 -0.93
CA LEU A 145 1.72 15.44 -0.73
C LEU A 145 1.81 13.97 -1.13
N SER A 146 2.87 13.63 -1.87
CA SER A 146 3.13 12.25 -2.29
C SER A 146 4.56 12.09 -2.80
N THR A 147 5.04 10.85 -2.85
CA THR A 147 5.97 10.42 -3.89
C THR A 147 5.20 10.38 -5.22
N PRO A 148 5.86 10.64 -6.36
CA PRO A 148 5.20 10.56 -7.66
C PRO A 148 4.87 9.11 -8.00
N PHE A 149 3.73 8.89 -8.68
CA PHE A 149 3.32 7.59 -9.15
C PHE A 149 2.62 7.71 -10.51
N GLY A 150 3.35 7.42 -11.59
CA GLY A 150 2.85 7.62 -12.95
C GLY A 150 2.59 9.09 -13.30
N ILE A 151 2.00 9.34 -14.48
CA ILE A 151 1.76 10.68 -15.03
C ILE A 151 0.30 10.98 -15.33
N ASN A 152 -0.63 10.03 -15.11
CA ASN A 152 -2.04 10.13 -15.49
C ASN A 152 -2.99 10.16 -14.29
N ASN A 153 -2.63 10.84 -13.20
CA ASN A 153 -3.47 10.95 -12.01
C ASN A 153 -3.70 12.40 -11.59
N TYR A 154 -4.66 12.61 -10.70
CA TYR A 154 -5.03 13.92 -10.16
C TYR A 154 -3.83 14.67 -9.57
N PHE A 155 -2.97 14.00 -8.82
CA PHE A 155 -1.77 14.59 -8.21
C PHE A 155 -0.82 15.18 -9.24
N HIS A 156 -0.53 14.44 -10.35
CA HIS A 156 0.33 14.94 -11.42
C HIS A 156 -0.31 16.14 -12.14
N ARG A 157 -1.64 16.11 -12.38
CA ARG A 157 -2.33 17.25 -12.99
C ARG A 157 -2.24 18.50 -12.11
N CYS A 158 -2.48 18.36 -10.79
CA CYS A 158 -2.33 19.46 -9.83
C CYS A 158 -0.90 19.98 -9.74
N PHE A 159 0.09 19.08 -9.81
CA PHE A 159 1.50 19.48 -9.82
C PHE A 159 1.87 20.36 -11.03
N LYS A 160 1.23 20.16 -12.15
CA LYS A 160 1.41 20.96 -13.39
C LYS A 160 0.50 22.19 -13.47
N ASP A 161 -0.52 22.29 -12.64
CA ASP A 161 -1.49 23.40 -12.66
C ASP A 161 -0.86 24.65 -12.01
N PRO A 162 -0.78 25.80 -12.71
CA PRO A 162 -0.24 27.04 -12.17
C PRO A 162 -1.01 27.60 -10.96
N LYS A 163 -2.23 27.11 -10.69
CA LYS A 163 -3.00 27.45 -9.49
C LYS A 163 -2.48 26.79 -8.22
N PHE A 164 -1.55 25.85 -8.34
CA PHE A 164 -0.91 25.20 -7.22
C PHE A 164 0.51 25.71 -7.04
N SER A 165 0.87 25.99 -5.78
CA SER A 165 2.29 26.17 -5.39
C SER A 165 2.94 24.79 -5.35
N SER A 166 3.62 24.41 -6.42
CA SER A 166 4.21 23.08 -6.59
C SER A 166 5.66 23.05 -6.13
N PHE A 167 5.99 22.03 -5.30
CA PHE A 167 7.32 21.78 -4.79
C PHE A 167 7.81 20.43 -5.30
N HIS A 168 8.96 20.43 -5.94
CA HIS A 168 9.71 19.22 -6.28
C HIS A 168 10.91 19.11 -5.33
N ILE A 169 11.01 18.02 -4.58
CA ILE A 169 12.00 17.86 -3.51
C ILE A 169 12.69 16.49 -3.61
N SER A 170 13.97 16.52 -3.95
CA SER A 170 14.81 15.32 -3.99
C SER A 170 15.35 14.98 -2.60
N THR A 171 15.34 13.68 -2.25
CA THR A 171 15.96 13.20 -1.00
C THR A 171 17.47 13.42 -1.00
N GLU A 172 18.14 13.27 -2.14
CA GLU A 172 19.58 13.51 -2.27
C GLU A 172 19.93 14.97 -1.97
N GLU A 173 19.17 15.91 -2.55
CA GLU A 173 19.40 17.34 -2.34
C GLU A 173 19.20 17.77 -0.89
N VAL A 174 18.16 17.24 -0.23
CA VAL A 174 17.90 17.55 1.17
C VAL A 174 18.96 16.91 2.07
N ALA A 175 19.30 15.64 1.83
CA ALA A 175 20.35 14.95 2.58
C ALA A 175 21.68 15.69 2.54
N SER A 176 22.08 16.18 1.36
CA SER A 176 23.35 16.91 1.19
C SER A 176 23.42 18.22 1.99
N LYS A 177 22.27 18.83 2.31
CA LYS A 177 22.16 20.11 3.03
C LYS A 177 21.96 19.94 4.55
N ARG A 178 21.74 18.73 5.04
CA ARG A 178 21.61 18.44 6.48
C ARG A 178 22.97 18.45 7.19
N SER A 179 22.95 18.56 8.51
CA SER A 179 24.14 18.47 9.34
C SER A 179 24.45 17.01 9.70
N GLU A 180 25.71 16.76 10.07
CA GLU A 180 26.11 15.47 10.62
C GLU A 180 25.43 15.21 12.00
N PRO A 181 25.14 13.96 12.37
CA PRO A 181 25.41 12.71 11.61
C PRO A 181 24.32 12.35 10.58
N GLN A 182 23.23 13.10 10.49
CA GLN A 182 22.09 12.79 9.60
C GLN A 182 22.49 12.79 8.13
N LYS A 183 23.36 13.70 7.73
CA LYS A 183 23.86 13.79 6.35
C LYS A 183 24.56 12.50 5.95
N GLY A 184 25.56 12.05 6.73
CA GLY A 184 26.31 10.84 6.45
C GLY A 184 25.39 9.62 6.36
N ASN A 185 24.55 9.40 7.38
CA ASN A 185 23.61 8.27 7.42
C ASN A 185 22.67 8.24 6.20
N MET A 186 22.12 9.39 5.80
CA MET A 186 21.22 9.45 4.66
C MET A 186 21.94 9.20 3.33
N LEU A 187 23.14 9.79 3.13
CA LEU A 187 23.88 9.62 1.89
C LEU A 187 24.37 8.17 1.72
N ASP A 188 24.84 7.54 2.79
CA ASP A 188 25.25 6.14 2.76
C ASP A 188 24.06 5.22 2.44
N PHE A 189 22.91 5.45 3.08
CA PHE A 189 21.67 4.73 2.78
C PHE A 189 21.27 4.91 1.31
N LEU A 190 21.27 6.15 0.77
CA LEU A 190 20.91 6.43 -0.62
C LEU A 190 21.87 5.77 -1.63
N LYS A 191 23.14 5.68 -1.28
CA LYS A 191 24.14 4.98 -2.11
C LYS A 191 23.84 3.49 -2.19
N ASP A 192 23.48 2.87 -1.07
CA ASP A 192 23.09 1.47 -1.03
C ASP A 192 21.81 1.19 -1.82
N GLU A 193 20.77 2.02 -1.63
CA GLU A 193 19.51 1.89 -2.34
C GLU A 193 19.66 2.09 -3.86
N LYS A 194 20.52 3.00 -4.28
CA LYS A 194 20.82 3.20 -5.71
C LYS A 194 21.42 1.98 -6.38
N ASN A 195 22.14 1.15 -5.61
CA ASN A 195 22.70 -0.12 -6.09
C ASN A 195 21.68 -1.29 -6.06
N ARG A 196 20.61 -1.16 -5.24
CA ARG A 196 19.60 -2.21 -5.07
C ARG A 196 18.38 -2.04 -5.96
N MET A 197 18.11 -0.80 -6.39
CA MET A 197 16.93 -0.44 -7.17
C MET A 197 17.27 -0.20 -8.63
N THR A 198 16.24 -0.29 -9.51
CA THR A 198 16.38 0.20 -10.87
C THR A 198 16.52 1.73 -10.86
N LYS A 199 17.15 2.29 -11.91
CA LYS A 199 17.29 3.74 -12.06
C LYS A 199 15.94 4.45 -11.98
N LEU A 200 14.89 3.88 -12.60
CA LEU A 200 13.55 4.46 -12.63
C LEU A 200 12.90 4.45 -11.23
N GLN A 201 13.02 3.35 -10.49
CA GLN A 201 12.55 3.27 -9.10
C GLN A 201 13.25 4.31 -8.24
N TYR A 202 14.56 4.38 -8.32
CA TYR A 202 15.33 5.35 -7.54
C TYR A 202 14.94 6.79 -7.86
N GLN A 203 14.72 7.11 -9.14
CA GLN A 203 14.22 8.40 -9.58
C GLN A 203 12.86 8.73 -8.98
N GLN A 204 11.93 7.77 -8.98
CA GLN A 204 10.60 7.94 -8.40
C GLN A 204 10.67 8.09 -6.88
N GLU A 205 11.31 7.14 -6.19
CA GLU A 205 11.24 7.03 -4.73
C GLU A 205 12.09 8.07 -3.99
N TYR A 206 13.28 8.40 -4.52
CA TYR A 206 14.22 9.29 -3.84
C TYR A 206 14.46 10.61 -4.54
N GLN A 207 14.37 10.66 -5.87
CA GLN A 207 14.49 11.92 -6.58
C GLN A 207 13.15 12.64 -6.76
N GLY A 208 12.02 11.98 -6.49
CA GLY A 208 10.70 12.59 -6.60
C GLY A 208 10.30 12.91 -8.05
N LEU A 209 10.87 12.21 -9.03
CA LEU A 209 10.60 12.47 -10.44
C LEU A 209 9.39 11.66 -10.92
N PHE A 210 8.50 12.34 -11.64
CA PHE A 210 7.44 11.64 -12.36
C PHE A 210 8.05 10.86 -13.52
N VAL A 211 8.05 9.54 -13.39
CA VAL A 211 8.61 8.67 -14.41
C VAL A 211 7.47 8.18 -15.30
N GLY A 212 7.47 8.66 -16.54
CA GLY A 212 6.59 8.14 -17.59
C GLY A 212 7.23 6.88 -18.17
N GLY A 213 6.58 5.73 -18.01
CA GLY A 213 7.08 4.47 -18.57
C GLY A 213 7.24 3.32 -17.57
N ILE A 214 6.96 3.53 -16.28
CA ILE A 214 6.83 2.43 -15.34
C ILE A 214 5.62 1.61 -15.78
N LYS A 215 5.89 0.40 -16.25
CA LYS A 215 4.85 -0.50 -16.72
C LYS A 215 4.19 -1.15 -15.52
N ARG A 216 2.91 -0.86 -15.29
CA ARG A 216 2.10 -1.59 -14.31
C ARG A 216 1.92 -3.02 -14.77
N LEU A 217 2.10 -3.96 -13.86
CA LEU A 217 1.88 -5.37 -14.18
C LEU A 217 0.39 -5.69 -14.35
N PHE A 218 -0.45 -5.01 -13.56
CA PHE A 218 -1.90 -5.13 -13.61
C PHE A 218 -2.51 -3.79 -14.08
N PRO A 219 -2.97 -3.69 -15.34
CA PRO A 219 -3.71 -2.52 -15.84
C PRO A 219 -5.05 -2.35 -15.11
N ASP A 220 -5.55 -1.10 -15.01
CA ASP A 220 -6.79 -0.80 -14.27
C ASP A 220 -8.00 -1.61 -14.79
N ASN A 221 -8.14 -1.74 -16.11
CA ASN A 221 -9.22 -2.55 -16.70
C ASN A 221 -9.19 -4.01 -16.26
N LEU A 222 -8.02 -4.58 -16.07
CA LEU A 222 -7.86 -5.96 -15.61
C LEU A 222 -8.20 -6.10 -14.12
N ILE A 223 -7.81 -5.10 -13.31
CA ILE A 223 -8.15 -5.01 -11.90
C ILE A 223 -9.66 -4.90 -11.72
N ASP A 224 -10.31 -3.96 -12.43
CA ASP A 224 -11.75 -3.71 -12.33
C ASP A 224 -12.57 -4.93 -12.78
N GLN A 225 -12.10 -5.68 -13.79
CA GLN A 225 -12.72 -6.93 -14.23
C GLN A 225 -12.61 -8.05 -13.18
N ALA A 226 -11.51 -8.11 -12.45
CA ALA A 226 -11.29 -9.13 -11.45
C ALA A 226 -11.92 -8.80 -10.09
N CYS A 227 -11.91 -7.52 -9.67
CA CYS A 227 -12.38 -7.05 -8.37
C CYS A 227 -13.88 -6.72 -8.42
N VAL A 228 -14.73 -7.74 -8.31
CA VAL A 228 -16.19 -7.62 -8.50
C VAL A 228 -17.01 -8.33 -7.43
N ILE A 229 -16.39 -9.01 -6.46
CA ILE A 229 -17.10 -9.75 -5.41
C ILE A 229 -17.45 -8.81 -4.27
N LEU A 230 -18.73 -8.74 -3.90
CA LEU A 230 -19.20 -8.02 -2.71
C LEU A 230 -19.30 -8.96 -1.49
N ASP A 231 -19.80 -10.18 -1.71
CA ASP A 231 -19.90 -11.24 -0.70
C ASP A 231 -19.84 -12.60 -1.40
N TYR A 232 -19.14 -13.57 -0.79
CA TYR A 232 -19.01 -14.90 -1.34
C TYR A 232 -18.81 -15.95 -0.24
N GLN A 233 -19.58 -17.04 -0.31
CA GLN A 233 -19.45 -18.18 0.61
C GLN A 233 -18.72 -19.33 -0.11
N PRO A 234 -17.62 -19.86 0.44
CA PRO A 234 -16.80 -20.88 -0.22
C PRO A 234 -17.51 -22.24 -0.25
N VAL A 235 -17.50 -22.89 -1.42
CA VAL A 235 -18.14 -24.19 -1.67
C VAL A 235 -17.18 -25.26 -2.20
N GLY A 236 -15.96 -24.87 -2.60
CA GLY A 236 -14.96 -25.75 -3.18
C GLY A 236 -13.74 -26.03 -2.30
N ASP A 237 -12.61 -26.28 -2.94
CA ASP A 237 -11.32 -26.46 -2.27
C ASP A 237 -10.71 -25.11 -1.84
N ARG A 238 -10.38 -24.95 -0.57
CA ARG A 238 -9.93 -23.69 0.02
C ARG A 238 -8.40 -23.63 0.11
N PHE A 239 -7.83 -22.53 -0.32
CA PHE A 239 -6.39 -22.31 -0.34
C PHE A 239 -6.06 -20.96 0.29
N GLN A 240 -5.01 -20.91 1.11
CA GLN A 240 -4.56 -19.69 1.74
C GLN A 240 -3.20 -19.26 1.20
N GLY A 241 -3.04 -17.98 0.95
CA GLY A 241 -1.76 -17.33 0.70
C GLY A 241 -1.44 -16.37 1.85
N ILE A 242 -0.19 -16.40 2.29
CA ILE A 242 0.26 -15.60 3.43
C ILE A 242 1.48 -14.79 3.00
N ASP A 243 1.46 -13.51 3.33
CA ASP A 243 2.63 -12.64 3.30
C ASP A 243 2.92 -12.11 4.70
N ILE A 244 4.15 -12.33 5.20
CA ILE A 244 4.59 -11.92 6.53
C ILE A 244 5.62 -10.81 6.39
N ALA A 245 5.26 -9.64 6.87
CA ALA A 245 6.11 -8.48 6.83
C ALA A 245 6.93 -8.28 8.12
N ARG A 246 7.98 -7.46 8.06
CA ARG A 246 8.88 -7.18 9.18
C ARG A 246 8.21 -6.33 10.26
N MET A 247 8.58 -6.56 11.54
CA MET A 247 8.32 -5.62 12.63
C MET A 247 8.87 -4.24 12.27
N GLY A 248 7.98 -3.25 12.15
CA GLY A 248 8.39 -1.87 11.84
C GLY A 248 7.41 -1.07 10.98
N GLY A 249 6.24 -1.62 10.65
CA GLY A 249 5.21 -0.89 9.89
C GLY A 249 4.68 -1.60 8.66
N ASP A 250 5.20 -2.77 8.34
CA ASP A 250 4.71 -3.56 7.21
C ASP A 250 3.55 -4.48 7.66
N GLU A 251 2.62 -4.77 6.77
CA GLU A 251 1.37 -5.47 7.07
C GLU A 251 1.54 -6.99 6.90
N ILE A 252 0.96 -7.76 7.82
CA ILE A 252 0.76 -9.20 7.65
C ILE A 252 -0.54 -9.39 6.89
N VAL A 253 -0.53 -10.22 5.85
CA VAL A 253 -1.72 -10.50 5.04
C VAL A 253 -2.01 -11.99 4.98
N LEU A 254 -3.22 -12.36 5.35
CA LEU A 254 -3.80 -13.70 5.19
C LEU A 254 -4.94 -13.59 4.18
N LEU A 255 -4.84 -14.29 3.04
CA LEU A 255 -5.81 -14.22 1.97
C LEU A 255 -6.24 -15.63 1.57
N SER A 256 -7.55 -15.86 1.46
CA SER A 256 -8.09 -17.17 1.14
C SER A 256 -8.88 -17.17 -0.17
N LEU A 257 -8.57 -18.15 -1.01
CA LEU A 257 -9.24 -18.41 -2.28
C LEU A 257 -9.98 -19.76 -2.24
N ASP A 258 -11.18 -19.79 -2.79
CA ASP A 258 -11.96 -20.98 -3.05
C ASP A 258 -11.78 -21.41 -4.51
N ARG A 259 -11.44 -22.67 -4.75
CA ARG A 259 -11.33 -23.26 -6.08
C ARG A 259 -12.61 -24.01 -6.41
N LEU A 260 -13.51 -23.39 -7.18
CA LEU A 260 -14.81 -23.92 -7.59
C LEU A 260 -14.68 -25.09 -8.58
N SER A 261 -13.71 -25.00 -9.46
CA SER A 261 -13.42 -26.02 -10.46
C SER A 261 -11.91 -26.04 -10.71
N LYS A 262 -11.44 -26.87 -11.62
CA LYS A 262 -10.02 -26.88 -11.97
C LYS A 262 -9.54 -25.54 -12.54
N GLU A 263 -10.43 -24.62 -12.88
CA GLU A 263 -10.12 -23.44 -13.68
C GLU A 263 -10.53 -22.10 -13.02
N ARG A 264 -11.39 -22.08 -11.98
CA ARG A 264 -11.90 -20.83 -11.41
C ARG A 264 -11.60 -20.68 -9.92
N LEU A 265 -11.11 -19.50 -9.55
CA LEU A 265 -10.85 -19.08 -8.18
C LEU A 265 -11.77 -17.94 -7.76
N MET A 266 -12.27 -18.00 -6.53
CA MET A 266 -13.07 -16.96 -5.91
C MET A 266 -12.45 -16.57 -4.57
N MET A 267 -12.21 -15.29 -4.34
CA MET A 267 -11.77 -14.80 -3.04
C MET A 267 -12.93 -14.81 -2.05
N PHE A 268 -12.69 -15.26 -0.82
CA PHE A 268 -13.72 -15.32 0.21
C PHE A 268 -13.27 -14.84 1.60
N ASP A 269 -11.98 -14.64 1.82
CA ASP A 269 -11.46 -14.09 3.07
C ASP A 269 -10.19 -13.27 2.83
N LEU A 270 -10.13 -12.12 3.51
CA LEU A 270 -8.95 -11.27 3.62
C LEU A 270 -8.82 -10.80 5.06
N THR A 271 -7.69 -11.07 5.67
CA THR A 271 -7.40 -10.63 7.04
C THR A 271 -6.05 -9.93 7.08
N ILE A 272 -6.08 -8.70 7.54
CA ILE A 272 -4.88 -7.88 7.77
C ILE A 272 -4.92 -7.53 9.27
N PRO A 273 -4.26 -8.34 10.13
CA PRO A 273 -4.27 -8.09 11.57
C PRO A 273 -3.46 -6.84 11.93
N ASP A 274 -3.78 -6.25 13.07
CA ASP A 274 -2.91 -5.26 13.67
C ASP A 274 -1.49 -5.83 13.92
N PRO A 275 -0.44 -4.99 13.97
CA PRO A 275 0.91 -5.45 14.24
C PRO A 275 1.00 -6.32 15.49
N GLN A 276 1.50 -7.53 15.33
CA GLN A 276 1.55 -8.55 16.38
C GLN A 276 2.86 -9.37 16.31
N THR A 277 3.10 -10.21 17.33
CA THR A 277 4.28 -11.08 17.36
C THR A 277 4.17 -12.21 16.33
N LEU A 278 5.32 -12.78 15.93
CA LEU A 278 5.32 -13.95 15.04
C LEU A 278 4.56 -15.15 15.65
N THR A 279 4.62 -15.31 16.95
CA THR A 279 3.90 -16.36 17.69
C THR A 279 2.38 -16.13 17.61
N ASP A 280 1.91 -14.91 17.77
CA ASP A 280 0.49 -14.59 17.66
C ASP A 280 0.00 -14.73 16.22
N THR A 281 0.86 -14.38 15.26
CA THR A 281 0.60 -14.62 13.82
C THR A 281 0.43 -16.10 13.53
N ALA A 282 1.30 -16.96 14.02
CA ALA A 282 1.16 -18.41 13.85
C ALA A 282 -0.14 -18.94 14.49
N ARG A 283 -0.47 -18.48 15.71
CA ARG A 283 -1.73 -18.84 16.38
C ARG A 283 -2.95 -18.39 15.58
N LEU A 284 -2.94 -17.19 15.02
CA LEU A 284 -4.01 -16.68 14.18
C LEU A 284 -4.21 -17.54 12.93
N ILE A 285 -3.14 -17.93 12.25
CA ILE A 285 -3.20 -18.81 11.08
C ILE A 285 -3.78 -20.17 11.44
N ILE A 286 -3.31 -20.78 12.53
CA ILE A 286 -3.83 -22.08 13.02
C ILE A 286 -5.31 -21.96 13.39
N HIS A 287 -5.72 -20.89 14.06
CA HIS A 287 -7.12 -20.65 14.40
C HIS A 287 -7.99 -20.52 13.15
N LYS A 288 -7.60 -19.69 12.20
CA LYS A 288 -8.32 -19.55 10.92
C LYS A 288 -8.38 -20.88 10.15
N ASP A 289 -7.30 -21.66 10.14
CA ASP A 289 -7.34 -22.96 9.48
C ASP A 289 -8.29 -23.97 10.18
N LYS A 290 -8.50 -23.87 11.50
CA LYS A 290 -9.52 -24.66 12.20
C LYS A 290 -10.93 -24.35 11.74
N GLU A 291 -11.23 -23.08 11.49
CA GLU A 291 -12.54 -22.61 11.03
C GLU A 291 -12.77 -22.91 9.55
N ILE A 292 -11.78 -22.61 8.71
CA ILE A 292 -11.90 -22.65 7.25
C ILE A 292 -11.56 -24.04 6.69
N ASN A 293 -10.60 -24.75 7.29
CA ASN A 293 -10.06 -26.03 6.85
C ASN A 293 -9.46 -25.97 5.43
N HIS A 294 -8.40 -25.19 5.27
CA HIS A 294 -7.70 -25.05 4.00
C HIS A 294 -7.09 -26.39 3.55
N LYS A 295 -7.08 -26.61 2.25
CA LYS A 295 -6.41 -27.76 1.61
C LYS A 295 -4.90 -27.58 1.57
N LYS A 296 -4.44 -26.35 1.30
CA LYS A 296 -3.04 -25.93 1.38
C LYS A 296 -2.94 -24.49 1.85
N ILE A 297 -1.83 -24.19 2.53
CA ILE A 297 -1.42 -22.88 3.02
C ILE A 297 -0.07 -22.57 2.38
N PHE A 298 0.01 -21.54 1.56
CA PHE A 298 1.20 -21.12 0.87
C PHE A 298 1.79 -19.87 1.50
N MET A 299 3.06 -19.89 1.86
CA MET A 299 3.72 -18.74 2.47
C MET A 299 5.19 -18.64 2.04
N ASP A 300 5.81 -17.49 2.26
CA ASP A 300 7.24 -17.34 2.06
C ASP A 300 8.00 -18.11 3.17
N ASP A 301 8.89 -19.01 2.76
CA ASP A 301 9.81 -19.75 3.65
C ASP A 301 11.15 -19.04 3.79
N GLY A 302 11.25 -17.76 3.39
CA GLY A 302 12.43 -16.92 3.50
C GLY A 302 12.28 -15.78 4.52
N GLY A 303 13.41 -15.28 5.00
CA GLY A 303 13.44 -14.11 5.89
C GLY A 303 12.69 -14.31 7.21
N MET A 304 11.77 -13.40 7.53
CA MET A 304 10.99 -13.44 8.77
C MET A 304 9.88 -14.51 8.77
N GLY A 305 9.48 -14.96 7.59
CA GLY A 305 8.49 -16.04 7.44
C GLY A 305 8.96 -17.38 8.00
N VAL A 306 10.27 -17.60 8.11
CA VAL A 306 10.85 -18.86 8.61
C VAL A 306 10.32 -19.22 9.99
N GLY A 307 10.30 -18.29 10.93
CA GLY A 307 9.85 -18.59 12.30
C GLY A 307 8.36 -18.97 12.37
N VAL A 308 7.52 -18.34 11.59
CA VAL A 308 6.09 -18.69 11.50
C VAL A 308 5.93 -20.02 10.75
N PHE A 309 6.70 -20.22 9.68
CA PHE A 309 6.71 -21.47 8.91
C PHE A 309 7.06 -22.67 9.80
N ASP A 310 8.10 -22.57 10.61
CA ASP A 310 8.50 -23.64 11.53
C ASP A 310 7.40 -23.97 12.53
N MET A 311 6.75 -22.97 13.13
CA MET A 311 5.63 -23.17 14.05
C MET A 311 4.45 -23.89 13.37
N LEU A 312 4.12 -23.52 12.11
CA LEU A 312 3.07 -24.19 11.35
C LEU A 312 3.43 -25.64 10.95
N MET A 313 4.73 -25.92 10.77
CA MET A 313 5.25 -27.27 10.51
C MET A 313 5.28 -28.16 11.75
N GLU A 314 5.31 -27.59 12.96
CA GLU A 314 5.20 -28.31 14.21
C GLU A 314 3.75 -28.64 14.57
N ASP A 315 2.79 -27.79 14.19
CA ASP A 315 1.37 -27.98 14.52
C ASP A 315 0.75 -29.15 13.71
N PRO A 316 0.09 -30.12 14.38
CA PRO A 316 -0.47 -31.30 13.72
C PRO A 316 -1.50 -31.00 12.63
N GLN A 317 -2.24 -29.88 12.73
CA GLN A 317 -3.30 -29.50 11.82
C GLN A 317 -2.74 -28.87 10.54
N THR A 318 -1.75 -27.98 10.67
CA THR A 318 -1.18 -27.20 9.55
C THR A 318 0.03 -27.85 8.89
N LYS A 319 0.77 -28.71 9.60
CA LYS A 319 1.99 -29.38 9.13
C LYS A 319 1.90 -29.98 7.72
N ARG A 320 0.81 -30.69 7.39
CA ARG A 320 0.64 -31.33 6.07
C ARG A 320 0.05 -30.40 5.01
N LYS A 321 -0.40 -29.22 5.41
CA LYS A 321 -1.03 -28.23 4.53
C LYS A 321 -0.08 -27.12 4.13
N THR A 322 0.89 -26.78 5.00
CA THR A 322 1.82 -25.68 4.79
C THR A 322 2.85 -26.00 3.71
N VAL A 323 3.03 -25.07 2.79
CA VAL A 323 3.95 -25.15 1.65
C VAL A 323 4.76 -23.86 1.58
N GLY A 324 6.08 -23.97 1.70
CA GLY A 324 6.99 -22.85 1.56
C GLY A 324 7.22 -22.52 0.08
N ILE A 325 7.05 -21.24 -0.26
CA ILE A 325 7.31 -20.68 -1.60
C ILE A 325 8.30 -19.53 -1.43
N ASN A 326 9.57 -19.78 -1.77
CA ASN A 326 10.62 -18.77 -1.67
C ASN A 326 10.79 -18.01 -2.98
N ASN A 327 10.62 -16.71 -2.94
CA ASN A 327 10.75 -15.82 -4.09
C ASN A 327 12.14 -15.84 -4.73
N ALA A 328 13.18 -16.26 -3.99
CA ALA A 328 14.56 -16.34 -4.48
C ALA A 328 14.89 -17.66 -5.18
N LYS A 329 14.05 -18.70 -5.03
CA LYS A 329 14.25 -19.98 -5.73
C LYS A 329 13.98 -19.81 -7.22
N ARG A 330 14.69 -20.58 -8.04
CA ARG A 330 14.46 -20.63 -9.49
C ARG A 330 13.53 -21.80 -9.82
N SER A 331 12.49 -21.52 -10.58
CA SER A 331 11.58 -22.54 -11.12
C SER A 331 12.35 -23.44 -12.11
N ILE A 332 12.13 -24.74 -12.00
CA ILE A 332 12.58 -25.71 -12.98
C ILE A 332 11.34 -26.14 -13.74
N ASP A 333 11.09 -25.59 -14.93
CA ASP A 333 10.05 -26.07 -15.82
C ASP A 333 10.36 -27.51 -16.25
N GLN A 334 9.65 -28.47 -15.69
CA GLN A 334 9.61 -29.82 -16.19
C GLN A 334 8.65 -29.89 -17.38
N VAL A 335 9.14 -29.58 -18.56
CA VAL A 335 8.46 -29.99 -19.80
C VAL A 335 9.26 -31.13 -20.40
N GLU A 336 8.66 -32.30 -20.44
CA GLU A 336 9.15 -33.43 -21.22
C GLU A 336 9.22 -33.04 -22.70
N GLY A 337 10.41 -33.04 -23.28
CA GLY A 337 10.62 -32.98 -24.70
C GLY A 337 11.69 -32.00 -25.20
N LYS A 338 12.89 -32.56 -25.46
CA LYS A 338 13.95 -32.14 -26.41
C LYS A 338 14.72 -30.82 -26.16
N ASP A 339 15.99 -30.99 -25.81
CA ASP A 339 17.23 -30.28 -26.22
C ASP A 339 17.17 -28.80 -26.60
N THR A 340 16.77 -27.93 -25.67
CA THR A 340 17.26 -26.56 -25.63
C THR A 340 17.43 -26.14 -24.18
N PRO A 341 18.56 -25.52 -23.75
CA PRO A 341 18.72 -25.03 -22.41
C PRO A 341 17.76 -23.86 -22.18
N ARG A 342 16.63 -24.11 -21.48
CA ARG A 342 15.69 -23.06 -21.12
C ARG A 342 16.28 -22.16 -20.06
N LYS A 343 16.11 -20.85 -20.24
CA LYS A 343 16.49 -19.81 -19.27
C LYS A 343 15.75 -20.08 -17.96
N LYS A 344 16.46 -20.27 -16.86
CA LYS A 344 15.84 -20.42 -15.53
C LYS A 344 15.26 -19.08 -15.10
N VAL A 345 13.92 -19.01 -14.98
CA VAL A 345 13.17 -17.82 -14.57
C VAL A 345 13.07 -17.81 -13.04
N PRO A 346 13.19 -16.64 -12.37
CA PRO A 346 12.91 -16.53 -10.93
C PRO A 346 11.48 -16.96 -10.62
N LEU A 347 11.27 -17.70 -9.52
CA LEU A 347 9.94 -18.17 -9.11
C LEU A 347 8.95 -17.02 -8.89
N LYS A 348 9.42 -15.88 -8.42
CA LYS A 348 8.60 -14.66 -8.27
C LYS A 348 7.95 -14.22 -9.58
N GLU A 349 8.69 -14.27 -10.68
CA GLU A 349 8.18 -13.95 -12.03
C GLU A 349 7.06 -14.92 -12.45
N ASP A 350 7.24 -16.22 -12.18
CA ASP A 350 6.23 -17.24 -12.47
C ASP A 350 4.95 -17.07 -11.64
N LEU A 351 5.08 -16.69 -10.36
CA LEU A 351 3.94 -16.43 -9.48
C LEU A 351 3.09 -15.27 -10.00
N TYR A 352 3.72 -14.14 -10.34
CA TYR A 352 3.03 -12.98 -10.89
C TYR A 352 2.43 -13.23 -12.25
N ASN A 353 3.17 -13.90 -13.16
CA ASN A 353 2.66 -14.26 -14.48
C ASN A 353 1.46 -15.21 -14.40
N ASN A 354 1.44 -16.11 -13.40
CA ASN A 354 0.28 -16.94 -13.15
C ASN A 354 -0.95 -16.12 -12.77
N LEU A 355 -0.80 -15.13 -11.87
CA LEU A 355 -1.92 -14.27 -11.48
C LEU A 355 -2.42 -13.42 -12.65
N VAL A 356 -1.51 -12.80 -13.42
CA VAL A 356 -1.88 -12.05 -14.64
C VAL A 356 -2.70 -12.92 -15.59
N ASN A 357 -2.24 -14.14 -15.86
CA ASN A 357 -2.92 -15.07 -16.76
C ASN A 357 -4.32 -15.46 -16.25
N LEU A 358 -4.47 -15.71 -14.94
CA LEU A 358 -5.77 -15.99 -14.33
C LEU A 358 -6.74 -14.80 -14.45
N MET A 359 -6.24 -13.58 -14.29
CA MET A 359 -7.06 -12.38 -14.44
C MET A 359 -7.42 -12.13 -15.92
N GLU A 360 -6.47 -12.25 -16.86
CA GLU A 360 -6.71 -12.08 -18.30
C GLU A 360 -7.71 -13.11 -18.85
N CYS A 361 -7.66 -14.34 -18.34
CA CYS A 361 -8.59 -15.41 -18.72
C CYS A 361 -9.92 -15.39 -17.96
N ASP A 362 -10.16 -14.40 -17.10
CA ASP A 362 -11.36 -14.31 -16.26
C ASP A 362 -11.57 -15.51 -15.31
N LEU A 363 -10.47 -16.11 -14.88
CA LEU A 363 -10.46 -17.32 -14.03
C LEU A 363 -10.32 -17.01 -12.54
N ILE A 364 -10.15 -15.77 -12.16
CA ILE A 364 -10.09 -15.32 -10.76
C ILE A 364 -10.99 -14.13 -10.53
N LYS A 365 -11.76 -14.18 -9.42
CA LYS A 365 -12.54 -13.06 -8.93
C LYS A 365 -12.13 -12.71 -7.51
N LEU A 366 -12.00 -11.42 -7.27
CA LEU A 366 -11.51 -10.82 -6.02
C LEU A 366 -12.60 -9.93 -5.42
N PHE A 367 -12.48 -9.62 -4.14
CA PHE A 367 -13.35 -8.63 -3.51
C PHE A 367 -13.21 -7.27 -4.18
N ASP A 368 -14.33 -6.57 -4.31
CA ASP A 368 -14.39 -5.18 -4.71
C ASP A 368 -13.93 -4.27 -3.56
N ASP A 369 -12.63 -4.29 -3.30
CA ASP A 369 -11.99 -3.64 -2.18
C ASP A 369 -10.82 -2.77 -2.66
N GLU A 370 -10.75 -1.52 -2.17
CA GLU A 370 -9.75 -0.57 -2.65
C GLU A 370 -8.32 -0.93 -2.18
N GLN A 371 -8.14 -1.59 -1.04
CA GLN A 371 -6.81 -2.01 -0.60
C GLN A 371 -6.24 -3.09 -1.55
N ILE A 372 -7.09 -4.00 -2.02
CA ILE A 372 -6.72 -4.99 -3.04
C ILE A 372 -6.36 -4.31 -4.34
N LYS A 373 -7.22 -3.40 -4.84
CA LYS A 373 -6.98 -2.65 -6.07
C LYS A 373 -5.70 -1.84 -5.99
N GLN A 374 -5.45 -1.14 -4.87
CA GLN A 374 -4.21 -0.38 -4.65
C GLN A 374 -2.98 -1.27 -4.61
N SER A 375 -3.06 -2.42 -3.93
CA SER A 375 -1.97 -3.38 -3.89
C SER A 375 -1.61 -3.85 -5.30
N LEU A 376 -2.59 -4.23 -6.10
CA LEU A 376 -2.39 -4.64 -7.50
C LEU A 376 -1.86 -3.50 -8.37
N ARG A 377 -2.41 -2.28 -8.25
CA ARG A 377 -1.93 -1.07 -8.96
C ARG A 377 -0.49 -0.73 -8.62
N SER A 378 -0.03 -1.04 -7.42
CA SER A 378 1.33 -0.75 -6.96
C SER A 378 2.38 -1.63 -7.63
N ILE A 379 1.98 -2.78 -8.19
CA ILE A 379 2.90 -3.72 -8.80
C ILE A 379 3.36 -3.22 -10.16
N GLN A 380 4.66 -3.05 -10.26
CA GLN A 380 5.35 -2.55 -11.44
C GLN A 380 6.39 -3.54 -11.91
N TYR A 381 6.76 -3.45 -13.18
CA TYR A 381 7.83 -4.25 -13.72
C TYR A 381 8.79 -3.43 -14.57
N ASP A 382 10.01 -3.88 -14.63
CA ASP A 382 11.06 -3.34 -15.50
C ASP A 382 11.95 -4.48 -16.01
N PHE A 383 12.61 -4.26 -17.13
CA PHE A 383 13.57 -5.22 -17.67
C PHE A 383 14.97 -4.84 -17.20
N GLY A 384 15.58 -5.68 -16.36
CA GLY A 384 16.94 -5.49 -15.91
C GLY A 384 17.97 -5.79 -17.01
N ASP A 385 19.23 -5.42 -16.76
CA ASP A 385 20.37 -5.74 -17.60
C ASP A 385 20.44 -7.26 -17.84
N GLY A 386 20.18 -7.70 -19.07
CA GLY A 386 20.10 -9.13 -19.43
C GLY A 386 18.68 -9.64 -19.71
N GLY A 387 17.65 -8.77 -19.74
CA GLY A 387 16.28 -9.09 -20.17
C GLY A 387 15.48 -9.91 -19.15
N ASN A 388 15.89 -9.95 -17.89
CA ASN A 388 15.10 -10.55 -16.82
C ASN A 388 14.06 -9.53 -16.33
N LEU A 389 12.82 -10.00 -16.13
CA LEU A 389 11.76 -9.18 -15.58
C LEU A 389 12.00 -8.96 -14.09
N LYS A 390 12.03 -7.71 -13.66
CA LYS A 390 12.07 -7.31 -12.25
C LYS A 390 10.70 -6.80 -11.84
N ILE A 391 10.03 -7.47 -10.91
CA ILE A 391 8.71 -7.12 -10.40
C ILE A 391 8.86 -6.57 -8.98
N TYR A 392 8.22 -5.44 -8.72
CA TYR A 392 8.29 -4.72 -7.45
C TYR A 392 7.01 -3.92 -7.17
N GLY A 393 6.75 -3.58 -5.91
CA GLY A 393 5.61 -2.76 -5.51
C GLY A 393 5.79 -2.22 -4.10
N ASN A 394 5.22 -1.04 -3.82
CA ASN A 394 5.35 -0.38 -2.51
C ASN A 394 4.27 -0.82 -1.51
N TYR A 395 3.14 -1.33 -2.01
CA TYR A 395 2.00 -1.83 -1.23
C TYR A 395 1.68 -3.26 -1.65
N SER A 396 2.73 -4.09 -1.76
CA SER A 396 2.65 -5.39 -2.42
C SER A 396 2.12 -6.52 -1.53
N HIS A 397 1.89 -6.31 -0.23
CA HIS A 397 1.60 -7.40 0.72
C HIS A 397 0.35 -8.21 0.34
N ILE A 398 -0.75 -7.54 -0.06
CA ILE A 398 -1.96 -8.26 -0.53
C ILE A 398 -1.68 -8.99 -1.84
N ALA A 399 -0.98 -8.35 -2.79
CA ALA A 399 -0.60 -8.99 -4.04
C ALA A 399 0.36 -10.17 -3.82
N GLU A 400 1.31 -10.06 -2.90
CA GLU A 400 2.25 -11.14 -2.52
C GLU A 400 1.51 -12.33 -1.89
N ALA A 401 0.53 -12.10 -1.01
CA ALA A 401 -0.33 -13.15 -0.48
C ALA A 401 -1.20 -13.78 -1.60
N LEU A 402 -1.76 -12.94 -2.48
CA LEU A 402 -2.63 -13.37 -3.57
C LEU A 402 -1.91 -14.26 -4.60
N ILE A 403 -0.68 -13.89 -5.03
CA ILE A 403 0.09 -14.71 -5.97
C ILE A 403 0.41 -16.10 -5.40
N ARG A 404 0.66 -16.17 -4.08
CA ARG A 404 0.89 -17.45 -3.39
C ARG A 404 -0.38 -18.28 -3.30
N ALA A 405 -1.52 -17.70 -2.93
CA ALA A 405 -2.80 -18.42 -2.92
C ALA A 405 -3.17 -18.95 -4.32
N ALA A 406 -3.02 -18.09 -5.35
CA ALA A 406 -3.33 -18.42 -6.75
C ALA A 406 -2.41 -19.50 -7.33
N TRP A 407 -1.26 -19.79 -6.70
CA TRP A 407 -0.34 -20.86 -7.11
C TRP A 407 -0.97 -22.25 -7.04
N CYS A 408 -2.06 -22.42 -6.29
CA CYS A 408 -2.84 -23.66 -6.24
C CYS A 408 -3.29 -24.16 -7.63
N MET A 409 -3.38 -23.27 -8.63
CA MET A 409 -3.74 -23.63 -10.01
C MET A 409 -2.59 -24.29 -10.79
N LYS A 410 -1.34 -23.98 -10.44
CA LYS A 410 -0.13 -24.55 -11.09
C LYS A 410 0.50 -25.71 -10.31
N ASN A 411 0.14 -25.93 -9.05
CA ASN A 411 0.76 -26.97 -8.24
C ASN A 411 0.30 -28.37 -8.69
N LYS A 412 1.15 -29.06 -9.45
CA LYS A 412 0.87 -30.39 -10.02
C LYS A 412 0.56 -31.46 -8.95
N SER A 413 1.06 -31.34 -7.73
CA SER A 413 0.77 -32.28 -6.63
C SER A 413 -0.71 -32.25 -6.21
N LEU A 414 -1.48 -31.23 -6.58
CA LEU A 414 -2.91 -31.08 -6.32
C LEU A 414 -3.79 -31.71 -7.42
N ASN A 415 -3.19 -32.10 -8.56
CA ASN A 415 -3.89 -32.64 -9.73
C ASN A 415 -3.81 -34.17 -9.86
N ILE A 416 -3.18 -34.86 -8.89
CA ILE A 416 -2.93 -36.32 -8.99
C ILE A 416 -4.22 -37.14 -8.85
N PHE A 417 -5.32 -36.61 -8.31
CA PHE A 417 -6.59 -37.32 -8.13
C PHE A 417 -7.58 -37.27 -9.30
N ALA A 418 -7.20 -36.71 -10.45
CA ALA A 418 -8.12 -36.54 -11.58
C ALA A 418 -7.91 -37.54 -12.73
N ARG A 419 -7.10 -38.60 -12.54
CA ARG A 419 -6.84 -39.65 -13.59
C ARG A 419 -7.23 -41.06 -13.17
N SER A 420 -8.22 -41.22 -12.33
CA SER A 420 -8.86 -42.53 -12.16
C SER A 420 -10.37 -42.30 -12.10
N PHE A 421 -10.98 -42.23 -13.29
CA PHE A 421 -12.26 -42.86 -13.68
C PHE A 421 -12.55 -42.46 -15.11
#